data_bde5909d4d368f2092c9a2a6a30c2d48
#
_entry.id   bde5909d4d368f2092c9a2a6a30c2d48
#
_cell.length_a   1.000
_cell.length_b   1.000
_cell.length_c   1.000
_cell.angle_alpha   90.00
_cell.angle_beta   90.00
_cell.angle_gamma   90.00
#
_symmetry.space_group_name_H-M   'P 1'
#
loop_
_entity.id
_entity.type
_entity.pdbx_description
1 polymer ?
#
loop_
_entity_poly.entity_id
_entity_poly.type
_entity_poly.pdbx_seq_one_letter_code
_entity_poly.pdbx_strand_id
1 'polypeptide(L)' 'MNDLCLSKELYSLQNIKNAIKAFSDLAKIKIEQDEKYYICTIQSSRYSVDETFCEFENYIIDLTNKGKQ' A
#
# COMPACT_ATOMS: atom_id res chain seq x y z
N MET A 1 11.66 -7.76 -6.51
CA MET A 1 10.81 -8.28 -5.43
C MET A 1 9.48 -7.54 -5.42
N ASN A 2 8.43 -8.24 -5.04
CA ASN A 2 7.07 -7.70 -5.16
C ASN A 2 6.49 -7.24 -3.83
N ASP A 3 7.35 -6.90 -2.88
CA ASP A 3 6.92 -6.53 -1.52
C ASP A 3 7.23 -5.08 -1.22
N LEU A 4 6.30 -4.42 -0.53
CA LEU A 4 6.47 -3.08 0.00
C LEU A 4 6.24 -3.13 1.50
N CYS A 5 7.24 -2.74 2.29
CA CYS A 5 7.14 -2.71 3.74
C CYS A 5 6.81 -1.30 4.22
N LEU A 6 5.76 -1.17 5.00
CA LEU A 6 5.27 0.11 5.52
C LEU A 6 5.30 0.09 7.05
N SER A 7 6.02 1.02 7.64
CA SER A 7 6.16 1.10 9.10
C SER A 7 4.82 1.34 9.77
N LYS A 8 4.51 0.54 10.79
CA LYS A 8 3.29 0.71 11.58
C LYS A 8 3.28 2.03 12.37
N GLU A 9 4.43 2.62 12.61
CA GLU A 9 4.51 3.91 13.28
C GLU A 9 4.07 5.06 12.38
N LEU A 10 4.25 4.92 11.07
CA LEU A 10 3.98 5.98 10.11
C LEU A 10 2.66 5.82 9.38
N TYR A 11 2.19 4.60 9.24
CA TYR A 11 1.01 4.28 8.41
C TYR A 11 -0.02 3.49 9.18
N SER A 12 -1.29 3.73 8.88
CA SER A 12 -2.39 3.00 9.51
C SER A 12 -2.85 1.85 8.61
N LEU A 13 -3.30 0.77 9.22
CA LEU A 13 -3.86 -0.36 8.50
C LEU A 13 -5.09 0.08 7.67
N GLN A 14 -5.91 0.97 8.23
CA GLN A 14 -7.12 1.43 7.55
C GLN A 14 -6.77 2.14 6.24
N ASN A 15 -5.76 3.02 6.25
CA ASN A 15 -5.33 3.73 5.04
C ASN A 15 -4.77 2.76 4.00
N ILE A 16 -4.01 1.75 4.44
CA ILE A 16 -3.47 0.75 3.53
C ILE A 16 -4.61 -0.06 2.90
N LYS A 17 -5.58 -0.49 3.68
CA LYS A 17 -6.74 -1.22 3.15
C LYS A 17 -7.55 -0.38 2.17
N ASN A 18 -7.73 0.91 2.47
CA ASN A 18 -8.42 1.82 1.55
C ASN A 18 -7.66 1.94 0.23
N ALA A 19 -6.32 2.02 0.29
CA ALA A 19 -5.50 2.08 -0.91
C ALA A 19 -5.60 0.79 -1.73
N ILE A 20 -5.57 -0.36 -1.08
CA ILE A 20 -5.70 -1.66 -1.75
C ILE A 20 -7.04 -1.72 -2.51
N LYS A 21 -8.09 -1.25 -1.86
CA LYS A 21 -9.43 -1.20 -2.47
C LYS A 21 -9.47 -0.24 -3.65
N ALA A 22 -8.86 0.94 -3.50
CA ALA A 22 -8.82 1.94 -4.56
C ALA A 22 -8.07 1.43 -5.79
N PHE A 23 -7.07 0.57 -5.59
CA PHE A 23 -6.25 0.04 -6.67
C PHE A 23 -6.75 -1.31 -7.21
N SER A 24 -7.89 -1.81 -6.74
CA SER A 24 -8.38 -3.15 -7.06
C SER A 24 -8.56 -3.41 -8.56
N ASP A 25 -8.86 -2.37 -9.35
CA ASP A 25 -8.99 -2.49 -10.79
C ASP A 25 -7.65 -2.57 -11.52
N LEU A 26 -6.59 -2.10 -10.88
CA LEU A 26 -5.25 -2.02 -11.48
C LEU A 26 -4.33 -3.13 -11.00
N ALA A 27 -4.51 -3.58 -9.78
CA ALA A 27 -3.62 -4.55 -9.16
C ALA A 27 -4.32 -5.31 -8.06
N LYS A 28 -3.90 -6.55 -7.85
CA LYS A 28 -4.32 -7.34 -6.71
C LYS A 28 -3.18 -7.33 -5.71
N ILE A 29 -3.43 -6.74 -4.56
CA ILE A 29 -2.41 -6.53 -3.53
C ILE A 29 -2.84 -7.25 -2.25
N LYS A 30 -1.94 -8.07 -1.75
CA LYS A 30 -2.13 -8.80 -0.49
C LYS A 30 -1.40 -8.07 0.62
N ILE A 31 -2.00 -8.02 1.81
CA ILE A 31 -1.36 -7.43 2.98
C ILE A 31 -1.10 -8.50 4.04
N GLU A 32 0.10 -8.46 4.59
CA GLU A 32 0.50 -9.24 5.76
C GLU A 32 1.14 -8.28 6.74
N GLN A 33 1.45 -8.74 7.95
CA GLN A 33 2.09 -7.88 8.93
C GLN A 33 2.96 -8.69 9.88
N ASP A 34 4.00 -8.03 10.39
CA ASP A 34 4.77 -8.52 11.52
C ASP A 34 4.62 -7.50 12.66
N GLU A 35 5.52 -7.51 13.64
CA GLU A 35 5.41 -6.62 14.80
C GLU A 35 5.58 -5.15 14.45
N LYS A 36 6.36 -4.83 13.41
CA LYS A 36 6.75 -3.45 13.09
C LYS A 36 6.25 -2.96 11.75
N TYR A 37 5.91 -3.87 10.83
CA TYR A 37 5.63 -3.49 9.45
C TYR A 37 4.35 -4.14 8.93
N TYR A 38 3.68 -3.41 8.03
CA TYR A 38 2.71 -3.97 7.12
C TYR A 38 3.46 -4.32 5.84
N ILE A 39 3.23 -5.49 5.30
CA ILE A 39 3.94 -6.00 4.12
C ILE A 39 2.91 -6.19 3.02
N CYS A 40 3.03 -5.37 1.97
CA CYS A 40 2.13 -5.42 0.83
C CYS A 40 2.80 -6.14 -0.33
N THR A 41 2.14 -7.15 -0.87
CA THR A 41 2.66 -7.97 -1.97
C THR A 41 1.73 -7.84 -3.16
N ILE A 42 2.27 -7.49 -4.33
CA ILE A 42 1.49 -7.46 -5.56
C ILE A 42 1.41 -8.88 -6.12
N GLN A 43 0.20 -9.40 -6.20
CA GLN A 43 -0.06 -10.72 -6.78
C GLN A 43 -0.24 -10.63 -8.29
N SER A 44 -0.86 -9.55 -8.75
CA SER A 44 -1.00 -9.26 -10.18
C SER A 44 -1.21 -7.77 -10.38
N SER A 45 -0.78 -7.24 -11.53
CA SER A 45 -1.02 -5.84 -11.85
C SER A 45 -1.05 -5.66 -13.35
N ARG A 46 -1.74 -4.59 -13.80
CA ARG A 46 -1.81 -4.21 -15.21
C ARG A 46 -0.54 -3.53 -15.68
N TYR A 47 0.21 -2.96 -14.76
CA TYR A 47 1.43 -2.19 -15.02
C TYR A 47 2.60 -2.86 -14.33
N SER A 48 3.80 -2.34 -14.52
CA SER A 48 4.96 -2.88 -13.84
C SER A 48 4.79 -2.80 -12.32
N VAL A 49 5.45 -3.70 -11.61
CA VAL A 49 5.40 -3.73 -10.14
C VAL A 49 5.95 -2.41 -9.58
N ASP A 50 7.04 -1.90 -10.14
CA ASP A 50 7.66 -0.66 -9.66
C ASP A 50 6.72 0.53 -9.81
N GLU A 51 6.08 0.68 -10.98
CA GLU A 51 5.13 1.76 -11.21
C GLU A 51 3.93 1.65 -10.27
N THR A 52 3.42 0.45 -10.10
CA THR A 52 2.27 0.21 -9.24
C THR A 52 2.60 0.55 -7.79
N PHE A 53 3.76 0.14 -7.29
CA PHE A 53 4.15 0.47 -5.92
C PHE A 53 4.39 1.96 -5.73
N CYS A 54 4.98 2.65 -6.71
CA CYS A 54 5.16 4.10 -6.62
C CYS A 54 3.82 4.81 -6.44
N GLU A 55 2.85 4.49 -7.28
CA GLU A 55 1.53 5.12 -7.22
C GLU A 55 0.78 4.72 -5.94
N PHE A 56 0.89 3.46 -5.55
CA PHE A 56 0.26 2.94 -4.36
C PHE A 56 0.80 3.64 -3.11
N GLU A 57 2.10 3.76 -3.01
CA GLU A 57 2.74 4.42 -1.86
C GLU A 57 2.36 5.90 -1.80
N ASN A 58 2.37 6.58 -2.94
CA ASN A 58 1.96 7.99 -3.01
C ASN A 58 0.52 8.16 -2.54
N TYR A 59 -0.35 7.26 -2.93
CA TYR A 59 -1.75 7.31 -2.51
C TYR A 59 -1.88 7.18 -0.99
N ILE A 60 -1.13 6.25 -0.39
CA ILE A 60 -1.14 6.04 1.06
C ILE A 60 -0.58 7.26 1.79
N ILE A 61 0.48 7.86 1.26
CA ILE A 61 1.08 9.08 1.83
C ILE A 61 0.05 10.21 1.83
N ASP A 62 -0.68 10.38 0.72
CA ASP A 62 -1.72 11.39 0.64
C ASP A 62 -2.82 11.17 1.68
N LEU A 63 -3.27 9.94 1.85
CA LEU A 63 -4.27 9.62 2.87
C LEU A 63 -3.76 9.91 4.27
N THR A 64 -2.50 9.58 4.53
CA THR A 64 -1.87 9.81 5.83
C THR A 64 -1.78 11.30 6.12
N ASN A 65 -1.40 12.10 5.14
CA ASN A 65 -1.28 13.55 5.31
C ASN A 65 -2.64 14.21 5.53
N LYS A 66 -3.67 13.76 4.84
CA LYS A 66 -5.03 14.28 5.04
C LYS A 66 -5.54 14.00 6.45
N GLY A 67 -5.18 12.88 7.02
CA GLY A 67 -5.59 12.52 8.37
C GLY A 67 -4.94 13.34 9.47
N LYS A 68 -3.93 14.13 9.15
CA LYS A 68 -3.18 14.94 10.14
C LYS A 68 -3.64 16.38 10.24
N GLN A 69 -4.67 16.74 9.56
CA GLN A 69 -5.20 18.13 9.61
C GLN A 69 -5.95 18.41 10.90
#